data_81a8dcbb0d7c7434813b0619d1c9662e
#
_entry.id   81a8dcbb0d7c7434813b0619d1c9662e
#
_cell.length_a   1.000
_cell.length_b   1.000
_cell.length_c   1.000
_cell.angle_alpha   90.00
_cell.angle_beta   90.00
_cell.angle_gamma   90.00
#
_symmetry.space_group_name_H-M   'P 1'
#
loop_
_entity.id
_entity.type
_entity.pdbx_description
1 polymer ?
#
loop_
_entity_poly.entity_id
_entity_poly.type
_entity_poly.pdbx_seq_one_letter_code
_entity_poly.pdbx_strand_id
1 'polypeptide(L)'
;VFNPFLSNTTHDGKDICVLSAALTKSKYKKTIKKYFNKIVPDDQSLASLNTSYTQEGAYIHIPKSVLPEDPVQILHFSSGKNKPLWLQPRNLIIVEENARVEIIERHQSLKAHDGVTNSLTEIYAEKNSFVDYYKIQNDLETSNLIDNTFIDQQRDSNVRVHTFSFGGKLTRNNLNFYHKGENIQSTLKGLTILESDQHVDHNTLVNHAQPNCESHQDYKGIFSERSVGVFNGKILVDQIAQKTNAFQQNNNILIDNKAKVNSKPQLEIFADDVKCSHGCTIGQLDKEAL
;
A
#
# COMPACT_ATOMS: atom_id res chain seq x y z
N VAL A 1 16.77 10.20 6.47
CA VAL A 1 17.16 11.64 6.29
C VAL A 1 16.86 12.04 4.85
N PHE A 2 16.09 13.10 4.66
CA PHE A 2 15.82 13.67 3.34
C PHE A 2 17.13 14.15 2.68
N ASN A 3 17.30 13.80 1.40
CA ASN A 3 18.46 14.26 0.65
C ASN A 3 18.05 15.35 -0.36
N PRO A 4 18.30 16.64 -0.06
CA PRO A 4 17.87 17.74 -0.93
C PRO A 4 18.62 17.79 -2.27
N PHE A 5 19.82 17.21 -2.35
CA PHE A 5 20.60 17.18 -3.60
C PHE A 5 20.11 16.16 -4.62
N LEU A 6 19.42 15.11 -4.16
CA LEU A 6 18.84 14.07 -5.00
C LEU A 6 17.33 14.20 -5.17
N SER A 7 16.73 15.24 -4.59
CA SER A 7 15.27 15.40 -4.57
C SER A 7 14.86 16.66 -5.30
N ASN A 8 13.91 16.50 -6.22
CA ASN A 8 13.22 17.62 -6.84
C ASN A 8 11.81 17.73 -6.27
N THR A 9 11.51 18.82 -5.59
CA THR A 9 10.19 19.12 -5.00
C THR A 9 9.47 20.27 -5.71
N THR A 10 10.05 20.79 -6.80
CA THR A 10 9.42 21.84 -7.62
C THR A 10 8.60 21.18 -8.72
N HIS A 11 7.29 21.26 -8.60
CA HIS A 11 6.36 20.65 -9.57
C HIS A 11 5.22 21.60 -9.88
N ASP A 12 4.87 21.69 -11.14
CA ASP A 12 3.77 22.53 -11.61
C ASP A 12 2.44 22.13 -10.94
N GLY A 13 1.89 23.06 -10.17
CA GLY A 13 0.60 22.90 -9.49
C GLY A 13 0.57 21.92 -8.32
N LYS A 14 1.62 21.14 -8.07
CA LYS A 14 1.71 20.19 -6.93
C LYS A 14 2.39 20.84 -5.74
N ASP A 15 1.94 20.54 -4.53
CA ASP A 15 2.63 20.95 -3.30
C ASP A 15 3.31 19.74 -2.66
N ILE A 16 4.60 19.58 -2.91
CA ILE A 16 5.39 18.43 -2.47
C ILE A 16 6.52 18.92 -1.58
N CYS A 17 6.63 18.34 -0.40
CA CYS A 17 7.76 18.58 0.50
C CYS A 17 7.98 17.40 1.45
N VAL A 18 9.01 17.46 2.25
CA VAL A 18 9.20 16.51 3.35
C VAL A 18 8.14 16.73 4.44
N LEU A 19 7.68 15.64 5.03
CA LEU A 19 6.62 15.70 6.04
C LEU A 19 7.01 16.57 7.24
N SER A 20 8.27 16.53 7.70
CA SER A 20 8.77 17.38 8.79
C SER A 20 8.57 18.88 8.50
N ALA A 21 8.79 19.31 7.24
CA ALA A 21 8.52 20.68 6.83
C ALA A 21 7.00 20.99 6.81
N ALA A 22 6.17 20.05 6.39
CA ALA A 22 4.72 20.24 6.41
C ALA A 22 4.16 20.35 7.84
N LEU A 23 4.71 19.57 8.78
CA LEU A 23 4.30 19.61 10.19
C LEU A 23 4.65 20.93 10.91
N THR A 24 5.69 21.63 10.44
CA THR A 24 6.22 22.83 11.12
C THR A 24 5.79 24.16 10.48
N LYS A 25 5.56 24.18 9.16
CA LYS A 25 5.23 25.43 8.44
C LYS A 25 3.74 25.82 8.62
N SER A 26 3.49 27.07 8.93
CA SER A 26 2.15 27.61 9.18
C SER A 26 1.18 27.43 8.00
N LYS A 27 1.67 27.48 6.75
CA LYS A 27 0.84 27.32 5.55
C LYS A 27 0.15 25.95 5.50
N TYR A 28 0.74 24.90 6.08
CA TYR A 28 0.20 23.53 6.08
C TYR A 28 -0.65 23.20 7.31
N LYS A 29 -0.63 24.04 8.34
CA LYS A 29 -1.27 23.76 9.64
C LYS A 29 -2.73 23.32 9.54
N LYS A 30 -3.53 23.97 8.68
CA LYS A 30 -4.94 23.63 8.48
C LYS A 30 -5.09 22.25 7.83
N THR A 31 -4.32 21.96 6.79
CA THR A 31 -4.33 20.70 6.05
C THR A 31 -3.86 19.53 6.93
N ILE A 32 -2.75 19.72 7.62
CA ILE A 32 -2.23 18.71 8.57
C ILE A 32 -3.27 18.40 9.66
N LYS A 33 -3.88 19.41 10.26
CA LYS A 33 -4.92 19.19 11.28
C LYS A 33 -6.12 18.41 10.73
N LYS A 34 -6.47 18.59 9.45
CA LYS A 34 -7.59 17.90 8.80
C LYS A 34 -7.29 16.44 8.51
N TYR A 35 -6.09 16.13 8.03
CA TYR A 35 -5.78 14.83 7.42
C TYR A 35 -4.80 13.97 8.21
N PHE A 36 -3.76 14.54 8.80
CA PHE A 36 -2.69 13.75 9.41
C PHE A 36 -3.19 12.90 10.59
N ASN A 37 -2.94 11.60 10.52
CA ASN A 37 -3.34 10.59 11.50
C ASN A 37 -4.85 10.53 11.76
N LYS A 38 -5.68 10.67 10.70
CA LYS A 38 -7.15 10.65 10.83
C LYS A 38 -7.82 9.35 10.37
N ILE A 39 -7.14 8.57 9.55
CA ILE A 39 -7.68 7.30 9.03
C ILE A 39 -6.98 6.08 9.61
N VAL A 40 -5.97 6.28 10.42
CA VAL A 40 -5.23 5.21 11.10
C VAL A 40 -6.01 4.78 12.35
N PRO A 41 -6.43 3.51 12.45
CA PRO A 41 -7.11 3.01 13.63
C PRO A 41 -6.19 2.99 14.88
N ASP A 42 -6.74 3.31 16.04
CA ASP A 42 -5.98 3.41 17.31
C ASP A 42 -5.46 2.03 17.79
N ASP A 43 -6.07 0.93 17.37
CA ASP A 43 -5.69 -0.45 17.73
C ASP A 43 -4.53 -1.02 16.92
N GLN A 44 -4.02 -0.27 15.94
CA GLN A 44 -2.90 -0.67 15.09
C GLN A 44 -1.55 -0.34 15.74
N SER A 45 -1.01 -1.26 16.55
CA SER A 45 0.20 -1.03 17.36
C SER A 45 1.41 -0.56 16.54
N LEU A 46 1.66 -1.14 15.35
CA LEU A 46 2.79 -0.75 14.50
C LEU A 46 2.58 0.62 13.85
N ALA A 47 1.35 0.98 13.53
CA ALA A 47 1.02 2.31 13.04
C ALA A 47 1.16 3.37 14.14
N SER A 48 0.75 3.05 15.38
CA SER A 48 0.94 3.90 16.54
C SER A 48 2.43 4.09 16.85
N LEU A 49 3.23 3.04 16.71
CA LEU A 49 4.68 3.10 16.85
C LEU A 49 5.31 4.02 15.79
N ASN A 50 4.88 3.88 14.51
CA ASN A 50 5.32 4.79 13.44
C ASN A 50 4.96 6.25 13.77
N THR A 51 3.73 6.52 14.20
CA THR A 51 3.27 7.86 14.56
C THR A 51 4.11 8.48 15.68
N SER A 52 4.55 7.68 16.65
CA SER A 52 5.33 8.15 17.80
C SER A 52 6.79 8.46 17.47
N TYR A 53 7.36 7.78 16.49
CA TYR A 53 8.79 7.84 16.18
C TYR A 53 9.11 8.34 14.77
N THR A 54 8.10 8.74 13.99
CA THR A 54 8.36 9.26 12.64
C THR A 54 9.17 10.56 12.68
N GLN A 55 10.16 10.63 11.82
CA GLN A 55 11.01 11.80 11.67
C GLN A 55 10.93 12.40 10.27
N GLU A 56 10.73 11.54 9.28
CA GLU A 56 10.76 11.92 7.87
C GLU A 56 9.74 11.14 7.05
N GLY A 57 9.45 11.67 5.88
CA GLY A 57 8.57 11.08 4.87
C GLY A 57 8.12 12.12 3.88
N ALA A 58 7.17 11.76 3.03
CA ALA A 58 6.66 12.64 2.00
C ALA A 58 5.32 13.29 2.42
N TYR A 59 5.20 14.57 2.16
CA TYR A 59 3.94 15.29 2.07
C TYR A 59 3.67 15.61 0.61
N ILE A 60 2.56 15.09 0.08
CA ILE A 60 2.15 15.26 -1.31
C ILE A 60 0.71 15.77 -1.30
N HIS A 61 0.50 16.95 -1.83
CA HIS A 61 -0.82 17.55 -1.95
C HIS A 61 -1.06 17.97 -3.41
N ILE A 62 -2.03 17.33 -4.02
CA ILE A 62 -2.46 17.63 -5.39
C ILE A 62 -3.76 18.45 -5.27
N PRO A 63 -3.71 19.75 -5.58
CA PRO A 63 -4.86 20.63 -5.48
C PRO A 63 -5.98 20.25 -6.45
N LYS A 64 -7.17 20.78 -6.18
CA LYS A 64 -8.37 20.55 -6.99
C LYS A 64 -8.12 20.77 -8.48
N SER A 65 -8.55 19.79 -9.28
CA SER A 65 -8.49 19.79 -10.75
C SER A 65 -7.07 19.86 -11.34
N VAL A 66 -6.03 19.60 -10.54
CA VAL A 66 -4.66 19.49 -11.02
C VAL A 66 -4.42 18.08 -11.56
N LEU A 67 -3.91 17.99 -12.78
CA LEU A 67 -3.64 16.75 -13.52
C LEU A 67 -2.15 16.73 -13.91
N PRO A 68 -1.25 16.31 -13.04
CA PRO A 68 0.17 16.24 -13.35
C PRO A 68 0.48 15.30 -14.51
N GLU A 69 1.40 15.67 -15.38
CA GLU A 69 1.88 14.81 -16.47
C GLU A 69 2.87 13.77 -15.97
N ASP A 70 3.77 14.17 -15.06
CA ASP A 70 4.82 13.29 -14.54
C ASP A 70 4.42 12.62 -13.22
N PRO A 71 4.81 11.35 -13.00
CA PRO A 71 4.60 10.67 -11.73
C PRO A 71 5.43 11.30 -10.61
N VAL A 72 4.93 11.21 -9.39
CA VAL A 72 5.68 11.55 -8.17
C VAL A 72 6.43 10.32 -7.69
N GLN A 73 7.75 10.43 -7.51
CA GLN A 73 8.57 9.34 -7.01
C GLN A 73 8.94 9.57 -5.54
N ILE A 74 8.71 8.55 -4.71
CA ILE A 74 9.16 8.47 -3.32
C ILE A 74 10.20 7.35 -3.24
N LEU A 75 11.45 7.70 -3.00
CA LEU A 75 12.55 6.74 -2.97
C LEU A 75 13.09 6.59 -1.55
N HIS A 76 12.91 5.42 -0.96
CA HIS A 76 13.43 5.05 0.35
C HIS A 76 14.69 4.19 0.17
N PHE A 77 15.85 4.80 0.32
CA PHE A 77 17.13 4.08 0.30
C PHE A 77 17.63 3.85 1.72
N SER A 78 17.88 2.59 2.07
CA SER A 78 18.49 2.22 3.35
C SER A 78 19.94 1.76 3.16
N SER A 79 20.83 2.18 4.07
CA SER A 79 22.24 1.79 4.07
C SER A 79 22.78 1.79 5.49
N GLY A 80 22.93 0.62 6.09
CA GLY A 80 23.55 0.45 7.40
C GLY A 80 25.08 0.42 7.33
N LYS A 81 25.74 1.12 8.24
CA LYS A 81 27.20 0.98 8.50
C LYS A 81 27.37 0.18 9.79
N ASN A 82 27.35 -1.17 9.70
CA ASN A 82 27.63 -2.09 10.83
C ASN A 82 26.73 -1.91 12.08
N LYS A 83 25.53 -1.32 11.93
CA LYS A 83 24.55 -1.18 13.01
C LYS A 83 23.15 -1.50 12.47
N PRO A 84 22.31 -2.16 13.26
CA PRO A 84 20.92 -2.34 12.92
C PRO A 84 20.22 -1.00 12.68
N LEU A 85 19.38 -0.94 11.65
CA LEU A 85 18.55 0.23 11.34
C LEU A 85 17.14 0.04 11.85
N TRP A 86 16.58 1.12 12.41
CA TRP A 86 15.18 1.20 12.75
C TRP A 86 14.60 2.47 12.12
N LEU A 87 13.84 2.28 11.05
CA LEU A 87 13.33 3.36 10.22
C LEU A 87 11.81 3.43 10.32
N GLN A 88 11.27 4.66 10.45
CA GLN A 88 9.84 4.93 10.60
C GLN A 88 9.38 6.01 9.59
N PRO A 89 9.47 5.74 8.26
CA PRO A 89 9.01 6.72 7.28
C PRO A 89 7.49 6.87 7.33
N ARG A 90 7.00 8.11 7.12
CA ARG A 90 5.58 8.45 7.12
C ARG A 90 5.23 9.31 5.93
N ASN A 91 4.26 8.88 5.12
CA ASN A 91 3.79 9.66 3.99
C ASN A 91 2.35 10.14 4.22
N LEU A 92 2.07 11.37 3.82
CA LEU A 92 0.72 11.93 3.76
C LEU A 92 0.45 12.41 2.34
N ILE A 93 -0.53 11.80 1.69
CA ILE A 93 -0.89 12.04 0.31
C ILE A 93 -2.34 12.50 0.27
N ILE A 94 -2.59 13.68 -0.29
CA ILE A 94 -3.91 14.28 -0.42
C ILE A 94 -4.15 14.60 -1.88
N VAL A 95 -5.19 14.02 -2.47
CA VAL A 95 -5.59 14.26 -3.86
C VAL A 95 -6.98 14.85 -3.83
N GLU A 96 -7.07 16.15 -4.09
CA GLU A 96 -8.31 16.89 -4.00
C GLU A 96 -9.28 16.56 -5.15
N GLU A 97 -10.49 17.13 -5.07
CA GLU A 97 -11.58 16.90 -6.01
C GLU A 97 -11.16 17.11 -7.46
N ASN A 98 -11.51 16.17 -8.35
CA ASN A 98 -11.19 16.18 -9.79
C ASN A 98 -9.68 16.17 -10.11
N ALA A 99 -8.82 15.90 -9.14
CA ALA A 99 -7.38 15.81 -9.35
C ALA A 99 -6.97 14.37 -9.68
N ARG A 100 -5.81 14.23 -10.31
CA ARG A 100 -5.19 12.93 -10.60
C ARG A 100 -3.73 12.95 -10.17
N VAL A 101 -3.21 11.79 -9.76
CA VAL A 101 -1.77 11.60 -9.54
C VAL A 101 -1.37 10.16 -9.78
N GLU A 102 -0.18 10.00 -10.34
CA GLU A 102 0.55 8.74 -10.36
C GLU A 102 1.74 8.83 -9.38
N ILE A 103 1.88 7.84 -8.50
CA ILE A 103 2.92 7.81 -7.47
C ILE A 103 3.66 6.49 -7.56
N ILE A 104 4.99 6.56 -7.57
CA ILE A 104 5.88 5.40 -7.53
C ILE A 104 6.67 5.46 -6.23
N GLU A 105 6.36 4.58 -5.29
CA GLU A 105 7.12 4.41 -4.06
C GLU A 105 8.04 3.20 -4.17
N ARG A 106 9.30 3.38 -3.82
CA ARG A 106 10.29 2.31 -3.88
C ARG A 106 11.06 2.19 -2.56
N HIS A 107 11.08 1.00 -2.00
CA HIS A 107 11.95 0.60 -0.90
C HIS A 107 13.10 -0.24 -1.45
N GLN A 108 14.33 0.17 -1.12
CA GLN A 108 15.54 -0.53 -1.55
C GLN A 108 16.70 -0.36 -0.59
N SER A 109 17.28 -1.48 -0.19
CA SER A 109 18.54 -1.49 0.54
C SER A 109 19.72 -1.36 -0.42
N LEU A 110 20.63 -0.41 -0.16
CA LEU A 110 21.85 -0.19 -0.95
C LEU A 110 23.01 -1.10 -0.48
N LYS A 111 22.99 -1.51 0.78
CA LYS A 111 23.96 -2.42 1.40
C LYS A 111 23.23 -3.32 2.38
N ALA A 112 23.73 -4.55 2.55
CA ALA A 112 23.23 -5.46 3.55
C ALA A 112 23.34 -4.82 4.94
N HIS A 113 22.25 -4.87 5.68
CA HIS A 113 22.17 -4.41 7.06
C HIS A 113 21.01 -5.12 7.76
N ASP A 114 21.20 -5.44 9.02
CA ASP A 114 20.09 -5.85 9.86
C ASP A 114 19.23 -4.61 10.17
N GLY A 115 17.92 -4.74 10.01
CA GLY A 115 17.05 -3.62 10.31
C GLY A 115 15.58 -3.89 10.06
N VAL A 116 14.78 -2.95 10.55
CA VAL A 116 13.34 -2.93 10.35
C VAL A 116 12.95 -1.54 9.86
N THR A 117 12.30 -1.51 8.71
CA THR A 117 11.56 -0.35 8.23
C THR A 117 10.08 -0.57 8.52
N ASN A 118 9.48 0.30 9.33
CA ASN A 118 8.04 0.32 9.59
C ASN A 118 7.47 1.58 8.92
N SER A 119 7.06 1.43 7.66
CA SER A 119 6.50 2.51 6.84
C SER A 119 5.01 2.68 7.09
N LEU A 120 4.53 3.93 7.01
CA LEU A 120 3.12 4.21 7.04
C LEU A 120 2.75 5.31 6.04
N THR A 121 1.74 5.02 5.20
CA THR A 121 1.22 5.96 4.20
C THR A 121 -0.28 6.16 4.39
N GLU A 122 -0.68 7.43 4.50
CA GLU A 122 -2.09 7.83 4.46
C GLU A 122 -2.40 8.48 3.11
N ILE A 123 -3.46 8.00 2.44
CA ILE A 123 -3.92 8.53 1.15
C ILE A 123 -5.37 8.98 1.30
N TYR A 124 -5.63 10.23 0.97
CA TYR A 124 -6.97 10.80 0.89
C TYR A 124 -7.31 11.08 -0.57
N ALA A 125 -8.23 10.29 -1.11
CA ALA A 125 -8.76 10.43 -2.45
C ALA A 125 -10.13 11.13 -2.37
N GLU A 126 -10.13 12.44 -2.56
CA GLU A 126 -11.34 13.26 -2.49
C GLU A 126 -12.26 12.98 -3.70
N LYS A 127 -13.43 13.60 -3.73
CA LYS A 127 -14.46 13.36 -4.73
C LYS A 127 -13.92 13.42 -6.18
N ASN A 128 -14.28 12.39 -6.98
CA ASN A 128 -13.89 12.29 -8.40
C ASN A 128 -12.38 12.41 -8.64
N SER A 129 -11.56 11.99 -7.67
CA SER A 129 -10.10 11.96 -7.81
C SER A 129 -9.60 10.61 -8.31
N PHE A 130 -8.40 10.61 -8.93
CA PHE A 130 -7.75 9.41 -9.44
C PHE A 130 -6.35 9.28 -8.84
N VAL A 131 -6.06 8.11 -8.29
CA VAL A 131 -4.75 7.78 -7.72
C VAL A 131 -4.26 6.45 -8.30
N ASP A 132 -3.12 6.49 -8.97
CA ASP A 132 -2.36 5.31 -9.36
C ASP A 132 -1.13 5.20 -8.46
N TYR A 133 -1.05 4.18 -7.62
CA TYR A 133 0.01 4.01 -6.64
C TYR A 133 0.77 2.70 -6.86
N TYR A 134 2.03 2.83 -7.25
CA TYR A 134 2.93 1.70 -7.47
C TYR A 134 3.89 1.57 -6.29
N LYS A 135 3.87 0.42 -5.63
CA LYS A 135 4.74 0.06 -4.51
C LYS A 135 5.74 -0.99 -4.97
N ILE A 136 7.03 -0.66 -4.96
CA ILE A 136 8.10 -1.55 -5.38
C ILE A 136 9.00 -1.85 -4.18
N GLN A 137 9.02 -3.11 -3.77
CA GLN A 137 9.78 -3.61 -2.63
C GLN A 137 10.85 -4.57 -3.13
N ASN A 138 12.09 -4.13 -3.08
CA ASN A 138 13.25 -4.87 -3.56
C ASN A 138 14.44 -4.67 -2.61
N ASP A 139 14.21 -5.01 -1.34
CA ASP A 139 15.23 -4.94 -0.31
C ASP A 139 16.13 -6.18 -0.34
N LEU A 140 17.33 -6.05 0.23
CA LEU A 140 18.25 -7.18 0.39
C LEU A 140 17.74 -8.17 1.45
N GLU A 141 18.18 -9.41 1.38
CA GLU A 141 17.73 -10.55 2.21
C GLU A 141 17.88 -10.40 3.73
N THR A 142 18.59 -9.39 4.19
CA THR A 142 18.75 -9.10 5.63
C THR A 142 17.74 -8.08 6.16
N SER A 143 16.99 -7.41 5.27
CA SER A 143 16.10 -6.30 5.62
C SER A 143 14.68 -6.78 5.89
N ASN A 144 14.03 -6.16 6.88
CA ASN A 144 12.62 -6.40 7.19
C ASN A 144 11.81 -5.11 6.91
N LEU A 145 10.69 -5.26 6.19
CA LEU A 145 9.77 -4.16 5.88
C LEU A 145 8.38 -4.48 6.41
N ILE A 146 7.83 -3.57 7.18
CA ILE A 146 6.41 -3.54 7.54
C ILE A 146 5.84 -2.26 6.92
N ASP A 147 4.92 -2.43 6.00
CA ASP A 147 4.40 -1.35 5.19
C ASP A 147 2.88 -1.24 5.38
N ASN A 148 2.46 -0.17 6.03
CA ASN A 148 1.06 0.09 6.35
C ASN A 148 0.54 1.20 5.44
N THR A 149 -0.49 0.93 4.68
CA THR A 149 -1.15 1.91 3.81
C THR A 149 -2.63 1.98 4.16
N PHE A 150 -3.12 3.18 4.44
CA PHE A 150 -4.51 3.49 4.73
C PHE A 150 -5.03 4.47 3.69
N ILE A 151 -6.19 4.16 3.09
CA ILE A 151 -6.75 4.91 1.97
C ILE A 151 -8.20 5.25 2.28
N ASP A 152 -8.49 6.54 2.37
CA ASP A 152 -9.84 7.09 2.48
C ASP A 152 -10.31 7.53 1.09
N GLN A 153 -11.40 6.95 0.63
CA GLN A 153 -11.98 7.24 -0.68
C GLN A 153 -13.34 7.92 -0.53
N GLN A 154 -13.45 9.08 -1.16
CA GLN A 154 -14.69 9.83 -1.24
C GLN A 154 -15.44 9.51 -2.55
N ARG A 155 -16.69 9.97 -2.66
CA ARG A 155 -17.59 9.70 -3.78
C ARG A 155 -16.92 9.84 -5.16
N ASP A 156 -17.23 8.92 -6.07
CA ASP A 156 -16.75 8.89 -7.46
C ASP A 156 -15.21 8.78 -7.60
N SER A 157 -14.47 8.51 -6.53
CA SER A 157 -13.01 8.37 -6.61
C SER A 157 -12.58 7.01 -7.14
N ASN A 158 -11.41 6.96 -7.77
CA ASN A 158 -10.80 5.74 -8.29
C ASN A 158 -9.36 5.64 -7.78
N VAL A 159 -9.06 4.57 -7.03
CA VAL A 159 -7.72 4.32 -6.52
C VAL A 159 -7.24 2.94 -6.96
N ARG A 160 -6.07 2.91 -7.58
CA ARG A 160 -5.39 1.69 -8.00
C ARG A 160 -4.07 1.55 -7.28
N VAL A 161 -3.86 0.44 -6.61
CA VAL A 161 -2.59 0.12 -5.94
C VAL A 161 -1.98 -1.12 -6.57
N HIS A 162 -0.73 -1.00 -7.00
CA HIS A 162 0.05 -2.07 -7.59
C HIS A 162 1.26 -2.37 -6.70
N THR A 163 1.31 -3.55 -6.10
CA THR A 163 2.37 -3.96 -5.18
C THR A 163 3.28 -4.99 -5.84
N PHE A 164 4.58 -4.69 -5.90
CA PHE A 164 5.61 -5.57 -6.42
C PHE A 164 6.57 -5.94 -5.28
N SER A 165 6.67 -7.22 -4.94
CA SER A 165 7.50 -7.72 -3.84
C SER A 165 8.52 -8.73 -4.37
N PHE A 166 9.79 -8.34 -4.40
CA PHE A 166 10.88 -9.09 -5.03
C PHE A 166 12.06 -9.37 -4.11
N GLY A 167 11.97 -9.04 -2.83
CA GLY A 167 13.11 -9.18 -1.93
C GLY A 167 12.77 -8.97 -0.47
N GLY A 168 13.83 -8.80 0.34
CA GLY A 168 13.72 -8.68 1.79
C GLY A 168 13.70 -10.04 2.49
N LYS A 169 14.03 -10.05 3.80
CA LYS A 169 13.90 -11.22 4.65
C LYS A 169 12.44 -11.46 5.04
N LEU A 170 11.80 -10.41 5.50
CA LEU A 170 10.39 -10.36 5.82
C LEU A 170 9.79 -9.07 5.27
N THR A 171 8.78 -9.20 4.44
CA THR A 171 7.97 -8.07 3.97
C THR A 171 6.52 -8.31 4.36
N ARG A 172 5.95 -7.40 5.16
CA ARG A 172 4.53 -7.40 5.49
C ARG A 172 3.86 -6.16 4.91
N ASN A 173 2.87 -6.38 4.07
CA ASN A 173 2.04 -5.33 3.47
C ASN A 173 0.66 -5.34 4.12
N ASN A 174 0.29 -4.24 4.79
CA ASN A 174 -1.06 -4.00 5.26
C ASN A 174 -1.67 -2.89 4.40
N LEU A 175 -2.68 -3.23 3.60
CA LEU A 175 -3.32 -2.32 2.65
C LEU A 175 -4.81 -2.21 2.96
N ASN A 176 -5.24 -1.04 3.41
CA ASN A 176 -6.58 -0.80 3.92
C ASN A 176 -7.29 0.27 3.11
N PHE A 177 -8.44 -0.09 2.51
CA PHE A 177 -9.31 0.80 1.76
C PHE A 177 -10.61 1.05 2.53
N TYR A 178 -10.98 2.31 2.69
CA TYR A 178 -12.22 2.74 3.32
C TYR A 178 -13.08 3.53 2.31
N HIS A 179 -14.18 2.93 1.88
CA HIS A 179 -15.13 3.57 0.99
C HIS A 179 -16.09 4.45 1.79
N LYS A 180 -15.83 5.75 1.83
CA LYS A 180 -16.60 6.75 2.58
C LYS A 180 -17.66 7.48 1.76
N GLY A 181 -17.69 7.26 0.45
CA GLY A 181 -18.67 7.80 -0.50
C GLY A 181 -19.24 6.70 -1.39
N GLU A 182 -20.20 7.08 -2.24
CA GLU A 182 -20.81 6.20 -3.23
C GLU A 182 -19.99 6.14 -4.52
N ASN A 183 -20.25 5.10 -5.34
CA ASN A 183 -19.69 4.95 -6.69
C ASN A 183 -18.15 4.96 -6.73
N ILE A 184 -17.53 4.35 -5.74
CA ILE A 184 -16.07 4.25 -5.60
C ILE A 184 -15.56 3.02 -6.37
N GLN A 185 -14.39 3.18 -6.99
CA GLN A 185 -13.66 2.08 -7.62
C GLN A 185 -12.31 1.88 -6.95
N SER A 186 -12.00 0.63 -6.60
CA SER A 186 -10.72 0.24 -6.00
C SER A 186 -10.12 -0.96 -6.74
N THR A 187 -8.85 -0.82 -7.12
CA THR A 187 -8.11 -1.92 -7.73
C THR A 187 -6.85 -2.21 -6.93
N LEU A 188 -6.70 -3.45 -6.47
CA LEU A 188 -5.56 -3.92 -5.71
C LEU A 188 -4.88 -5.05 -6.50
N LYS A 189 -3.68 -4.81 -7.01
CA LYS A 189 -2.91 -5.83 -7.72
C LYS A 189 -1.59 -6.09 -7.01
N GLY A 190 -1.21 -7.37 -6.91
CA GLY A 190 0.06 -7.77 -6.32
C GLY A 190 0.79 -8.77 -7.20
N LEU A 191 2.10 -8.57 -7.37
CA LEU A 191 3.00 -9.56 -7.92
C LEU A 191 4.13 -9.81 -6.93
N THR A 192 4.27 -11.07 -6.54
CA THR A 192 5.30 -11.54 -5.61
C THR A 192 6.17 -12.58 -6.29
N ILE A 193 7.48 -12.38 -6.29
CA ILE A 193 8.45 -13.39 -6.78
C ILE A 193 9.50 -13.55 -5.69
N LEU A 194 9.57 -14.74 -5.10
CA LEU A 194 10.46 -15.04 -3.97
C LEU A 194 11.28 -16.28 -4.19
N GLU A 195 12.47 -16.25 -3.60
CA GLU A 195 13.42 -17.37 -3.53
C GLU A 195 14.05 -17.44 -2.14
N SER A 196 14.99 -18.37 -1.94
CA SER A 196 15.71 -18.53 -0.67
C SER A 196 14.78 -18.73 0.55
N ASP A 197 15.02 -18.00 1.63
CA ASP A 197 14.22 -18.01 2.85
C ASP A 197 13.34 -16.75 2.99
N GLN A 198 13.03 -16.11 1.90
CA GLN A 198 12.23 -14.88 1.87
C GLN A 198 10.79 -15.13 2.29
N HIS A 199 10.21 -14.18 3.00
CA HIS A 199 8.83 -14.25 3.47
C HIS A 199 8.06 -12.97 3.12
N VAL A 200 6.97 -13.11 2.40
CA VAL A 200 6.04 -11.98 2.12
C VAL A 200 4.65 -12.30 2.66
N ASP A 201 4.07 -11.36 3.38
CA ASP A 201 2.73 -11.43 3.95
C ASP A 201 1.89 -10.24 3.48
N HIS A 202 0.91 -10.49 2.63
CA HIS A 202 -0.05 -9.49 2.16
C HIS A 202 -1.35 -9.57 2.97
N ASN A 203 -1.66 -8.48 3.66
CA ASN A 203 -2.94 -8.30 4.34
C ASN A 203 -3.71 -7.16 3.68
N THR A 204 -4.87 -7.45 3.13
CA THR A 204 -5.73 -6.45 2.52
C THR A 204 -7.07 -6.36 3.23
N LEU A 205 -7.56 -5.14 3.41
CA LEU A 205 -8.91 -4.85 3.84
C LEU A 205 -9.54 -3.89 2.84
N VAL A 206 -10.71 -4.25 2.29
CA VAL A 206 -11.58 -3.31 1.59
C VAL A 206 -12.90 -3.23 2.35
N ASN A 207 -13.17 -2.08 2.95
CA ASN A 207 -14.42 -1.81 3.65
C ASN A 207 -15.36 -1.01 2.75
N HIS A 208 -16.37 -1.68 2.22
CA HIS A 208 -17.48 -1.07 1.50
C HIS A 208 -18.52 -0.58 2.51
N ALA A 209 -18.50 0.71 2.82
CA ALA A 209 -19.43 1.33 3.77
C ALA A 209 -20.50 2.20 3.09
N GLN A 210 -20.52 2.26 1.75
CA GLN A 210 -21.47 3.03 0.96
C GLN A 210 -21.88 2.27 -0.30
N PRO A 211 -23.06 2.54 -0.88
CA PRO A 211 -23.58 1.80 -2.02
C PRO A 211 -22.86 2.08 -3.35
N ASN A 212 -23.10 1.20 -4.34
CA ASN A 212 -22.61 1.31 -5.72
C ASN A 212 -21.07 1.30 -5.84
N CYS A 213 -20.37 0.67 -4.92
CA CYS A 213 -18.90 0.61 -4.93
C CYS A 213 -18.38 -0.68 -5.55
N GLU A 214 -17.22 -0.60 -6.17
CA GLU A 214 -16.54 -1.74 -6.80
C GLU A 214 -15.13 -1.94 -6.22
N SER A 215 -14.73 -3.20 -6.03
CA SER A 215 -13.35 -3.54 -5.71
C SER A 215 -12.89 -4.79 -6.45
N HIS A 216 -11.67 -4.72 -7.00
CA HIS A 216 -11.01 -5.81 -7.69
C HIS A 216 -9.65 -6.07 -7.08
N GLN A 217 -9.46 -7.26 -6.48
CA GLN A 217 -8.18 -7.71 -5.95
C GLN A 217 -7.66 -8.86 -6.81
N ASP A 218 -6.43 -8.74 -7.32
CA ASP A 218 -5.74 -9.79 -8.07
C ASP A 218 -4.28 -9.88 -7.62
N TYR A 219 -3.99 -10.88 -6.80
CA TYR A 219 -2.64 -11.15 -6.28
C TYR A 219 -2.10 -12.42 -6.89
N LYS A 220 -0.87 -12.33 -7.42
CA LYS A 220 -0.16 -13.46 -8.04
C LYS A 220 1.20 -13.64 -7.40
N GLY A 221 1.61 -14.90 -7.23
CA GLY A 221 2.89 -15.22 -6.63
C GLY A 221 3.62 -16.37 -7.32
N ILE A 222 4.95 -16.25 -7.38
CA ILE A 222 5.86 -17.31 -7.78
C ILE A 222 6.84 -17.54 -6.64
N PHE A 223 6.93 -18.75 -6.15
CA PHE A 223 7.69 -19.10 -4.96
C PHE A 223 8.63 -20.27 -5.26
N SER A 224 9.91 -20.08 -4.97
CA SER A 224 10.93 -21.10 -5.13
C SER A 224 11.69 -21.38 -3.83
N GLU A 225 12.48 -22.45 -3.80
CA GLU A 225 13.29 -22.92 -2.68
C GLU A 225 12.51 -23.09 -1.37
N ARG A 226 12.76 -22.27 -0.33
CA ARG A 226 12.08 -22.31 0.97
C ARG A 226 11.25 -21.06 1.26
N SER A 227 10.99 -20.28 0.21
CA SER A 227 10.25 -19.04 0.36
C SER A 227 8.81 -19.26 0.82
N VAL A 228 8.26 -18.27 1.50
CA VAL A 228 6.92 -18.33 2.07
C VAL A 228 6.09 -17.13 1.65
N GLY A 229 4.94 -17.40 1.02
CA GLY A 229 3.91 -16.42 0.73
C GLY A 229 2.73 -16.54 1.70
N VAL A 230 2.22 -15.42 2.16
CA VAL A 230 0.96 -15.35 2.89
C VAL A 230 0.06 -14.31 2.22
N PHE A 231 -1.20 -14.67 2.02
CA PHE A 231 -2.23 -13.74 1.58
C PHE A 231 -3.44 -13.83 2.52
N ASN A 232 -3.80 -12.73 3.14
CA ASN A 232 -4.96 -12.60 3.99
C ASN A 232 -5.79 -11.40 3.49
N GLY A 233 -6.79 -11.68 2.66
CA GLY A 233 -7.61 -10.64 2.06
C GLY A 233 -9.00 -10.62 2.66
N LYS A 234 -9.43 -9.48 3.20
CA LYS A 234 -10.75 -9.28 3.76
C LYS A 234 -11.55 -8.25 2.96
N ILE A 235 -12.76 -8.63 2.55
CA ILE A 235 -13.76 -7.72 2.02
C ILE A 235 -14.88 -7.65 3.07
N LEU A 236 -15.16 -6.43 3.53
CA LEU A 236 -16.24 -6.13 4.46
C LEU A 236 -17.28 -5.28 3.71
N VAL A 237 -18.54 -5.71 3.73
CA VAL A 237 -19.63 -5.00 3.08
C VAL A 237 -20.69 -4.67 4.12
N ASP A 238 -20.83 -3.41 4.47
CA ASP A 238 -21.80 -2.92 5.45
C ASP A 238 -23.22 -3.07 4.91
N GLN A 239 -24.22 -3.14 5.78
CA GLN A 239 -25.63 -3.35 5.42
C GLN A 239 -26.16 -2.31 4.41
N ILE A 240 -25.72 -1.06 4.52
CA ILE A 240 -26.14 0.01 3.60
C ILE A 240 -25.42 -0.03 2.25
N ALA A 241 -24.32 -0.78 2.12
CA ALA A 241 -23.48 -0.84 0.93
C ALA A 241 -24.10 -1.73 -0.17
N GLN A 242 -25.33 -1.44 -0.52
CA GLN A 242 -26.06 -2.16 -1.59
C GLN A 242 -25.43 -1.91 -2.96
N LYS A 243 -25.63 -2.83 -3.92
CA LYS A 243 -25.04 -2.79 -5.26
C LYS A 243 -23.50 -2.84 -5.28
N THR A 244 -22.90 -3.36 -4.22
CA THR A 244 -21.46 -3.62 -4.21
C THR A 244 -21.09 -4.73 -5.18
N ASN A 245 -20.01 -4.51 -5.97
CA ASN A 245 -19.34 -5.52 -6.77
C ASN A 245 -17.91 -5.72 -6.23
N ALA A 246 -17.63 -6.89 -5.64
CA ALA A 246 -16.34 -7.13 -5.02
C ALA A 246 -15.75 -8.48 -5.43
N PHE A 247 -14.56 -8.45 -6.05
CA PHE A 247 -13.89 -9.65 -6.54
C PHE A 247 -12.49 -9.74 -5.97
N GLN A 248 -12.13 -10.94 -5.48
CA GLN A 248 -10.82 -11.20 -4.91
C GLN A 248 -10.25 -12.49 -5.51
N GLN A 249 -9.03 -12.41 -6.04
CA GLN A 249 -8.27 -13.56 -6.52
C GLN A 249 -6.86 -13.59 -5.95
N ASN A 250 -6.39 -14.81 -5.61
CA ASN A 250 -5.00 -15.06 -5.24
C ASN A 250 -4.50 -16.33 -5.93
N ASN A 251 -3.63 -16.18 -6.92
CA ASN A 251 -3.14 -17.27 -7.75
C ASN A 251 -1.63 -17.42 -7.61
N ASN A 252 -1.17 -18.60 -7.20
CA ASN A 252 0.22 -18.83 -6.85
C ASN A 252 0.78 -20.08 -7.53
N ILE A 253 2.07 -20.02 -7.88
CA ILE A 253 2.84 -21.13 -8.43
C ILE A 253 4.00 -21.44 -7.49
N LEU A 254 4.11 -22.69 -7.06
CA LEU A 254 5.25 -23.22 -6.33
C LEU A 254 6.21 -23.91 -7.31
N ILE A 255 7.44 -23.43 -7.37
CA ILE A 255 8.50 -24.00 -8.23
C ILE A 255 9.13 -25.20 -7.54
N ASP A 256 9.30 -25.14 -6.23
CA ASP A 256 9.97 -26.14 -5.42
C ASP A 256 9.08 -26.70 -4.31
N ASN A 257 9.32 -27.96 -3.93
CA ASN A 257 8.55 -28.67 -2.92
C ASN A 257 8.66 -28.09 -1.48
N LYS A 258 9.64 -27.23 -1.24
CA LYS A 258 9.84 -26.57 0.07
C LYS A 258 9.21 -25.19 0.14
N ALA A 259 8.85 -24.60 -1.01
CA ALA A 259 8.11 -23.35 -1.07
C ALA A 259 6.71 -23.53 -0.49
N LYS A 260 6.18 -22.48 0.16
CA LYS A 260 4.88 -22.55 0.84
C LYS A 260 4.06 -21.31 0.54
N VAL A 261 2.75 -21.52 0.39
CA VAL A 261 1.78 -20.41 0.33
C VAL A 261 0.61 -20.71 1.26
N ASN A 262 0.25 -19.71 2.06
CA ASN A 262 -0.95 -19.72 2.89
C ASN A 262 -1.90 -18.63 2.40
N SER A 263 -3.05 -19.01 1.88
CA SER A 263 -4.04 -18.06 1.39
C SER A 263 -5.34 -18.14 2.17
N LYS A 264 -5.82 -17.00 2.66
CA LYS A 264 -7.04 -16.86 3.44
C LYS A 264 -7.91 -15.71 2.91
N PRO A 265 -8.65 -15.92 1.82
CA PRO A 265 -9.64 -14.94 1.38
C PRO A 265 -10.87 -14.97 2.31
N GLN A 266 -11.37 -13.79 2.70
CA GLN A 266 -12.50 -13.63 3.61
C GLN A 266 -13.52 -12.64 3.05
N LEU A 267 -14.81 -13.00 3.13
CA LEU A 267 -15.94 -12.14 2.79
C LEU A 267 -16.84 -12.04 4.02
N GLU A 268 -17.06 -10.81 4.50
CA GLU A 268 -18.04 -10.49 5.54
C GLU A 268 -19.09 -9.56 4.93
N ILE A 269 -20.25 -10.08 4.60
CA ILE A 269 -21.25 -9.37 3.80
C ILE A 269 -22.53 -9.24 4.62
N PHE A 270 -22.95 -8.01 4.86
CA PHE A 270 -24.17 -7.67 5.59
C PHE A 270 -25.25 -7.05 4.71
N ALA A 271 -24.97 -6.80 3.42
CA ALA A 271 -25.92 -6.29 2.42
C ALA A 271 -26.53 -7.45 1.59
N ASP A 272 -27.75 -7.26 1.08
CA ASP A 272 -28.49 -8.30 0.37
C ASP A 272 -28.30 -8.27 -1.15
N ASP A 273 -28.19 -7.08 -1.74
CA ASP A 273 -28.09 -6.88 -3.19
C ASP A 273 -26.66 -6.55 -3.60
N VAL A 274 -25.83 -7.59 -3.68
CA VAL A 274 -24.41 -7.48 -3.98
C VAL A 274 -23.90 -8.62 -4.88
N LYS A 275 -22.77 -8.41 -5.53
CA LYS A 275 -22.03 -9.43 -6.27
C LYS A 275 -20.63 -9.53 -5.68
N CYS A 276 -20.40 -10.54 -4.86
CA CYS A 276 -19.13 -10.76 -4.19
C CYS A 276 -18.63 -12.16 -4.45
N SER A 277 -17.36 -12.29 -4.82
CA SER A 277 -16.72 -13.59 -4.99
C SER A 277 -15.25 -13.55 -4.62
N HIS A 278 -14.72 -14.72 -4.24
CA HIS A 278 -13.30 -14.91 -4.09
C HIS A 278 -12.83 -16.21 -4.77
N GLY A 279 -11.57 -16.26 -5.14
CA GLY A 279 -10.92 -17.43 -5.68
C GLY A 279 -9.47 -17.52 -5.19
N CYS A 280 -8.99 -18.75 -5.03
CA CYS A 280 -7.61 -19.02 -4.68
C CYS A 280 -7.13 -20.26 -5.41
N THR A 281 -5.94 -20.19 -6.01
CA THR A 281 -5.26 -21.35 -6.57
C THR A 281 -3.81 -21.41 -6.12
N ILE A 282 -3.34 -22.61 -5.81
CA ILE A 282 -1.94 -22.88 -5.52
C ILE A 282 -1.55 -24.07 -6.37
N GLY A 283 -0.76 -23.83 -7.42
CA GLY A 283 -0.26 -24.84 -8.34
C GLY A 283 1.18 -25.21 -8.02
N GLN A 284 1.49 -26.49 -8.01
CA GLN A 284 2.85 -27.01 -8.01
C GLN A 284 3.31 -27.17 -9.45
N LEU A 285 4.49 -26.64 -9.79
CA LEU A 285 5.06 -26.85 -11.11
C LEU A 285 5.53 -28.30 -11.23
N ASP A 286 5.03 -29.01 -12.25
CA ASP A 286 5.52 -30.32 -12.61
C ASP A 286 6.77 -30.18 -13.49
N LYS A 287 7.93 -30.47 -12.90
CA LYS A 287 9.21 -30.36 -13.60
C LYS A 287 9.45 -31.47 -14.65
N GLU A 288 8.70 -32.58 -14.56
CA GLU A 288 8.77 -33.67 -15.54
C GLU A 288 7.92 -33.39 -16.78
N ALA A 289 6.95 -32.48 -16.67
CA ALA A 289 6.09 -32.07 -17.77
C ALA A 289 6.65 -30.92 -18.61
N LEU A 290 7.80 -30.36 -18.22
CA LEU A 290 8.54 -29.32 -18.94
C LEU A 290 9.64 -29.90 -19.81
#